data_cc472a5117d57d321a8aa3bc2635d334
#
_entry.id   cc472a5117d57d321a8aa3bc2635d334
#
_cell.length_a   1.000
_cell.length_b   1.000
_cell.length_c   1.000
_cell.angle_alpha   90.00
_cell.angle_beta   90.00
_cell.angle_gamma   90.00
#
_symmetry.space_group_name_H-M   'P 1'
#
loop_
_entity.id
_entity.type
_entity.pdbx_description
1 polymer ?
#
loop_
_entity_poly.entity_id
_entity_poly.type
_entity_poly.pdbx_seq_one_letter_code
_entity_poly.pdbx_strand_id
1 'polypeptide(L)'
;MKKIVGIYLAAGQSTRMQESKLHLPAGNFTLGSIALKQALISRLDAAFIITRPGADIRWIDPAFYQSSWKNKWKTVEAERALEGQAYSLRRGIEEAEAAGAEAVIVMLADQPLITADIINQLISTCEEASQDYAAVKGGGNLQPPLLLRKQLFPRLKQLKGDKGARSLLRGDDSLQGSFISQGNDEFFYDIDTKEDYQWLLQTVSF
;
A
#
# COMPACT_ATOMS: atom_id res chain seq x y z
N MET A 1 -0.65 21.09 8.55
CA MET A 1 -1.20 20.02 7.69
C MET A 1 -1.25 18.72 8.51
N LYS A 2 -2.23 17.88 8.29
CA LYS A 2 -2.31 16.55 8.94
C LYS A 2 -1.27 15.64 8.32
N LYS A 3 -0.45 14.97 9.16
CA LYS A 3 0.58 14.04 8.67
C LYS A 3 -0.07 12.77 8.14
N ILE A 4 0.20 12.43 6.88
CA ILE A 4 -0.34 11.24 6.20
C ILE A 4 0.81 10.36 5.74
N VAL A 5 0.83 9.11 6.24
CA VAL A 5 1.91 8.16 5.98
C VAL A 5 1.40 7.01 5.10
N GLY A 6 2.19 6.61 4.12
CA GLY A 6 1.96 5.39 3.34
C GLY A 6 2.42 4.16 4.12
N ILE A 7 1.57 3.13 4.21
CA ILE A 7 1.94 1.78 4.66
C ILE A 7 2.00 0.91 3.42
N TYR A 8 3.21 0.58 2.98
CA TYR A 8 3.48 -0.22 1.79
C TYR A 8 3.72 -1.67 2.19
N LEU A 9 2.71 -2.53 2.02
CA LEU A 9 2.77 -3.94 2.45
C LEU A 9 3.56 -4.77 1.44
N ALA A 10 4.79 -5.14 1.81
CA ALA A 10 5.74 -5.91 1.01
C ALA A 10 6.20 -7.22 1.71
N ALA A 11 5.43 -7.72 2.66
CA ALA A 11 5.76 -8.91 3.46
C ALA A 11 5.21 -10.23 2.89
N GLY A 12 4.53 -10.20 1.74
CA GLY A 12 3.95 -11.37 1.07
C GLY A 12 4.99 -12.43 0.68
N GLN A 13 4.60 -13.71 0.67
CA GLN A 13 5.51 -14.84 0.43
C GLN A 13 5.69 -15.19 -1.06
N SER A 14 4.90 -14.63 -1.98
CA SER A 14 4.93 -14.94 -3.43
C SER A 14 4.87 -16.46 -3.75
N THR A 15 4.12 -17.23 -2.96
CA THR A 15 4.12 -18.70 -3.00
C THR A 15 3.75 -19.27 -4.37
N ARG A 16 2.91 -18.58 -5.14
CA ARG A 16 2.45 -19.02 -6.47
C ARG A 16 3.50 -18.81 -7.57
N MET A 17 4.44 -17.88 -7.38
CA MET A 17 5.46 -17.55 -8.40
C MET A 17 6.79 -18.27 -8.20
N GLN A 18 6.96 -19.02 -7.09
CA GLN A 18 8.19 -19.74 -6.72
C GLN A 18 9.43 -18.86 -6.50
N GLU A 19 9.32 -17.57 -6.72
CA GLU A 19 10.35 -16.55 -6.51
C GLU A 19 9.72 -15.26 -5.98
N SER A 20 10.53 -14.37 -5.42
CA SER A 20 10.03 -13.10 -4.90
C SER A 20 9.59 -12.19 -6.03
N LYS A 21 8.28 -12.10 -6.26
CA LYS A 21 7.68 -11.30 -7.34
C LYS A 21 8.14 -9.83 -7.34
N LEU A 22 8.48 -9.26 -6.17
CA LEU A 22 8.89 -7.87 -6.07
C LEU A 22 10.22 -7.58 -6.77
N HIS A 23 11.07 -8.61 -7.02
CA HIS A 23 12.33 -8.49 -7.75
C HIS A 23 12.19 -8.57 -9.26
N LEU A 24 11.02 -8.98 -9.77
CA LEU A 24 10.82 -9.14 -11.21
C LEU A 24 11.00 -7.81 -11.94
N PRO A 25 11.75 -7.79 -13.07
CA PRO A 25 11.98 -6.58 -13.83
C PRO A 25 10.70 -6.11 -14.53
N ALA A 26 10.42 -4.80 -14.46
CA ALA A 26 9.30 -4.19 -15.19
C ALA A 26 9.74 -2.81 -15.70
N GLY A 27 10.07 -2.74 -16.97
CA GLY A 27 10.72 -1.59 -17.58
C GLY A 27 12.09 -1.31 -16.94
N ASN A 28 12.28 -0.08 -16.49
CA ASN A 28 13.49 0.36 -15.81
C ASN A 28 13.51 0.09 -14.30
N PHE A 29 12.47 -0.53 -13.76
CA PHE A 29 12.29 -0.77 -12.34
C PHE A 29 12.09 -2.26 -12.05
N THR A 30 12.02 -2.61 -10.78
CA THR A 30 11.45 -3.88 -10.32
C THR A 30 9.96 -3.69 -10.04
N LEU A 31 9.20 -4.78 -10.06
CA LEU A 31 7.77 -4.76 -9.77
C LEU A 31 7.45 -4.02 -8.45
N GLY A 32 8.19 -4.33 -7.38
CA GLY A 32 8.01 -3.69 -6.08
C GLY A 32 8.37 -2.20 -6.05
N SER A 33 9.24 -1.74 -6.95
CA SER A 33 9.67 -0.34 -6.99
C SER A 33 8.71 0.58 -7.74
N ILE A 34 7.86 0.06 -8.62
CA ILE A 34 6.98 0.90 -9.46
C ILE A 34 5.98 1.68 -8.60
N ALA A 35 5.14 0.97 -7.85
CA ALA A 35 4.16 1.63 -6.99
C ALA A 35 4.83 2.37 -5.80
N LEU A 36 5.98 1.90 -5.32
CA LEU A 36 6.76 2.63 -4.32
C LEU A 36 7.21 4.00 -4.84
N LYS A 37 7.69 4.08 -6.08
CA LYS A 37 8.02 5.38 -6.73
C LYS A 37 6.81 6.31 -6.73
N GLN A 38 5.62 5.81 -7.05
CA GLN A 38 4.40 6.61 -7.05
C GLN A 38 4.06 7.14 -5.65
N ALA A 39 4.25 6.32 -4.62
CA ALA A 39 4.13 6.76 -3.23
C ALA A 39 5.13 7.87 -2.88
N LEU A 40 6.39 7.74 -3.34
CA LEU A 40 7.46 8.71 -3.05
C LEU A 40 7.26 10.06 -3.75
N ILE A 41 6.70 10.09 -4.96
CA ILE A 41 6.43 11.34 -5.69
C ILE A 41 5.07 11.96 -5.32
N SER A 42 4.20 11.22 -4.61
CA SER A 42 2.92 11.72 -4.13
C SER A 42 3.07 12.74 -2.98
N ARG A 43 1.94 13.25 -2.51
CA ARG A 43 1.84 14.17 -1.36
C ARG A 43 1.94 13.46 0.01
N LEU A 44 2.26 12.17 0.07
CA LEU A 44 2.55 11.48 1.33
C LEU A 44 3.74 12.12 2.05
N ASP A 45 3.65 12.28 3.36
CA ASP A 45 4.76 12.77 4.19
C ASP A 45 5.91 11.75 4.30
N ALA A 46 5.56 10.45 4.33
CA ALA A 46 6.51 9.34 4.35
C ALA A 46 5.85 8.05 3.85
N ALA A 47 6.67 7.07 3.44
CA ALA A 47 6.25 5.71 3.13
C ALA A 47 6.99 4.70 4.01
N PHE A 48 6.26 3.87 4.75
CA PHE A 48 6.80 2.78 5.56
C PHE A 48 6.61 1.46 4.81
N ILE A 49 7.73 0.85 4.44
CA ILE A 49 7.77 -0.40 3.69
C ILE A 49 7.78 -1.54 4.70
N ILE A 50 6.67 -2.26 4.82
CA ILE A 50 6.52 -3.32 5.79
C ILE A 50 7.01 -4.62 5.17
N THR A 51 8.06 -5.18 5.73
CA THR A 51 8.70 -6.42 5.29
C THR A 51 8.60 -7.50 6.38
N ARG A 52 8.84 -8.73 6.00
CA ARG A 52 9.15 -9.79 6.98
C ARG A 52 10.61 -9.66 7.44
N PRO A 53 10.97 -10.18 8.63
CA PRO A 53 12.35 -10.19 9.10
C PRO A 53 13.29 -10.85 8.09
N GLY A 54 14.43 -10.23 7.86
CA GLY A 54 15.45 -10.74 6.94
C GLY A 54 15.03 -10.79 5.46
N ALA A 55 13.97 -10.08 5.06
CA ALA A 55 13.55 -10.01 3.66
C ALA A 55 14.63 -9.36 2.80
N ASP A 56 14.85 -9.92 1.62
CA ASP A 56 15.68 -9.27 0.61
C ASP A 56 14.97 -8.04 0.07
N ILE A 57 15.56 -6.85 0.29
CA ILE A 57 15.03 -5.56 -0.14
C ILE A 57 15.76 -4.98 -1.36
N ARG A 58 16.62 -5.76 -2.04
CA ARG A 58 17.34 -5.33 -3.24
C ARG A 58 16.42 -5.01 -4.43
N TRP A 59 15.14 -5.32 -4.32
CA TRP A 59 14.12 -4.87 -5.26
C TRP A 59 13.85 -3.36 -5.16
N ILE A 60 14.22 -2.68 -4.06
CA ILE A 60 14.07 -1.23 -3.93
C ILE A 60 15.11 -0.55 -4.82
N ASP A 61 14.65 0.31 -5.73
CA ASP A 61 15.50 0.98 -6.69
C ASP A 61 16.61 1.79 -5.98
N PRO A 62 17.90 1.59 -6.38
CA PRO A 62 19.03 2.31 -5.78
C PRO A 62 18.90 3.84 -5.82
N ALA A 63 18.21 4.40 -6.81
CA ALA A 63 17.97 5.84 -6.91
C ALA A 63 17.19 6.39 -5.71
N PHE A 64 16.36 5.59 -5.05
CA PHE A 64 15.58 6.04 -3.89
C PHE A 64 16.45 6.29 -2.66
N TYR A 65 17.62 5.68 -2.57
CA TYR A 65 18.60 5.91 -1.50
C TYR A 65 19.40 7.20 -1.66
N GLN A 66 19.55 7.70 -2.90
CA GLN A 66 20.43 8.83 -3.22
C GLN A 66 19.69 10.12 -3.55
N SER A 67 18.38 10.05 -3.76
CA SER A 67 17.55 11.18 -4.17
C SER A 67 17.06 12.03 -3.00
N SER A 68 16.31 13.09 -3.30
CA SER A 68 15.52 13.85 -2.31
C SER A 68 14.54 12.98 -1.52
N TRP A 69 14.29 11.74 -1.97
CA TRP A 69 13.39 10.77 -1.32
C TRP A 69 14.05 9.97 -0.19
N LYS A 70 15.37 10.03 -0.01
CA LYS A 70 16.12 9.28 1.01
C LYS A 70 15.47 9.31 2.40
N ASN A 71 14.93 10.46 2.79
CA ASN A 71 14.31 10.65 4.11
C ASN A 71 12.78 10.46 4.08
N LYS A 72 12.20 10.13 2.91
CA LYS A 72 10.75 10.00 2.71
C LYS A 72 10.27 8.56 2.90
N TRP A 73 11.16 7.60 3.10
CA TRP A 73 10.79 6.21 3.30
C TRP A 73 11.73 5.49 4.28
N LYS A 74 11.26 4.39 4.84
CA LYS A 74 12.05 3.43 5.60
C LYS A 74 11.42 2.04 5.54
N THR A 75 12.25 1.02 5.78
CA THR A 75 11.77 -0.35 6.01
C THR A 75 11.39 -0.54 7.47
N VAL A 76 10.36 -1.37 7.71
CA VAL A 76 9.88 -1.74 9.04
C VAL A 76 9.61 -3.25 9.03
N GLU A 77 10.32 -3.99 9.84
CA GLU A 77 10.12 -5.43 9.94
C GLU A 77 8.88 -5.77 10.79
N ALA A 78 8.05 -6.66 10.26
CA ALA A 78 6.89 -7.24 10.93
C ALA A 78 7.22 -8.69 11.31
N GLU A 79 7.60 -8.93 12.55
CA GLU A 79 8.05 -10.25 13.04
C GLU A 79 7.01 -11.35 12.80
N ARG A 80 5.72 -11.01 12.90
CA ARG A 80 4.61 -11.93 12.74
C ARG A 80 3.98 -11.90 11.35
N ALA A 81 4.68 -11.39 10.33
CA ALA A 81 4.13 -11.27 8.97
C ALA A 81 3.66 -12.62 8.38
N LEU A 82 4.31 -13.72 8.77
CA LEU A 82 3.96 -15.08 8.31
C LEU A 82 2.63 -15.59 8.89
N GLU A 83 2.11 -14.98 9.94
CA GLU A 83 0.84 -15.35 10.57
C GLU A 83 -0.37 -14.67 9.88
N GLY A 84 -0.12 -13.86 8.85
CA GLY A 84 -1.14 -13.23 8.02
C GLY A 84 -0.99 -11.72 7.86
N GLN A 85 -1.73 -11.17 6.89
CA GLN A 85 -1.63 -9.75 6.50
C GLN A 85 -1.92 -8.78 7.66
N ALA A 86 -2.81 -9.17 8.60
CA ALA A 86 -3.16 -8.33 9.76
C ALA A 86 -1.96 -7.93 10.60
N TYR A 87 -0.96 -8.79 10.73
CA TYR A 87 0.22 -8.51 11.54
C TYR A 87 1.18 -7.52 10.87
N SER A 88 1.32 -7.60 9.55
CA SER A 88 2.05 -6.61 8.77
C SER A 88 1.36 -5.24 8.83
N LEU A 89 0.05 -5.21 8.66
CA LEU A 89 -0.74 -3.98 8.76
C LEU A 89 -0.62 -3.38 10.17
N ARG A 90 -0.76 -4.18 11.22
CA ARG A 90 -0.60 -3.73 12.62
C ARG A 90 0.74 -3.07 12.84
N ARG A 91 1.83 -3.71 12.41
CA ARG A 91 3.19 -3.16 12.58
C ARG A 91 3.34 -1.82 11.86
N GLY A 92 2.76 -1.69 10.65
CA GLY A 92 2.73 -0.42 9.92
C GLY A 92 1.94 0.67 10.63
N ILE A 93 0.78 0.33 11.22
CA ILE A 93 -0.05 1.26 12.00
C ILE A 93 0.70 1.73 13.26
N GLU A 94 1.34 0.83 14.00
CA GLU A 94 2.12 1.16 15.20
C GLU A 94 3.25 2.15 14.86
N GLU A 95 3.93 1.93 13.76
CA GLU A 95 5.02 2.79 13.29
C GLU A 95 4.51 4.16 12.82
N ALA A 96 3.36 4.18 12.12
CA ALA A 96 2.72 5.42 11.70
C ALA A 96 2.22 6.24 12.90
N GLU A 97 1.63 5.58 13.91
CA GLU A 97 1.18 6.20 15.16
C GLU A 97 2.36 6.82 15.93
N ALA A 98 3.47 6.08 16.06
CA ALA A 98 4.70 6.59 16.68
C ALA A 98 5.31 7.79 15.93
N ALA A 99 5.12 7.84 14.61
CA ALA A 99 5.52 8.97 13.77
C ALA A 99 4.54 10.16 13.83
N GLY A 100 3.45 10.07 14.58
CA GLY A 100 2.45 11.13 14.72
C GLY A 100 1.51 11.25 13.51
N ALA A 101 1.26 10.16 12.79
CA ALA A 101 0.34 10.18 11.65
C ALA A 101 -1.11 10.39 12.10
N GLU A 102 -1.85 11.25 11.40
CA GLU A 102 -3.28 11.49 11.58
C GLU A 102 -4.14 10.64 10.62
N ALA A 103 -3.51 10.10 9.58
CA ALA A 103 -4.09 9.12 8.68
C ALA A 103 -2.98 8.27 8.03
N VAL A 104 -3.35 7.11 7.53
CA VAL A 104 -2.47 6.27 6.72
C VAL A 104 -3.11 5.93 5.38
N ILE A 105 -2.28 5.72 4.35
CA ILE A 105 -2.72 5.09 3.10
C ILE A 105 -2.08 3.70 3.03
N VAL A 106 -2.92 2.67 3.07
CA VAL A 106 -2.48 1.28 2.92
C VAL A 106 -2.41 0.92 1.45
N MET A 107 -1.23 0.51 1.01
CA MET A 107 -0.91 0.11 -0.36
C MET A 107 -0.33 -1.30 -0.38
N LEU A 108 -0.49 -2.01 -1.50
CA LEU A 108 0.06 -3.34 -1.72
C LEU A 108 1.23 -3.25 -2.71
N ALA A 109 2.32 -3.97 -2.43
CA ALA A 109 3.53 -3.93 -3.24
C ALA A 109 3.38 -4.69 -4.58
N ASP A 110 2.33 -5.46 -4.74
CA ASP A 110 1.97 -6.23 -5.93
C ASP A 110 0.92 -5.55 -6.83
N GLN A 111 0.58 -4.29 -6.54
CA GLN A 111 -0.28 -3.43 -7.37
C GLN A 111 0.56 -2.35 -8.08
N PRO A 112 1.31 -2.68 -9.15
CA PRO A 112 2.27 -1.77 -9.76
C PRO A 112 1.63 -0.59 -10.50
N LEU A 113 0.34 -0.68 -10.84
CA LEU A 113 -0.34 0.34 -11.65
C LEU A 113 -0.96 1.48 -10.82
N ILE A 114 -0.82 1.45 -9.49
CA ILE A 114 -1.25 2.56 -8.63
C ILE A 114 -0.39 3.79 -8.94
N THR A 115 -1.06 4.94 -9.17
CA THR A 115 -0.42 6.20 -9.52
C THR A 115 -0.38 7.19 -8.35
N ALA A 116 0.54 8.16 -8.44
CA ALA A 116 0.60 9.27 -7.49
C ALA A 116 -0.70 10.08 -7.47
N ASP A 117 -1.38 10.20 -8.60
CA ASP A 117 -2.65 10.93 -8.69
C ASP A 117 -3.76 10.26 -7.87
N ILE A 118 -3.86 8.93 -7.90
CA ILE A 118 -4.80 8.18 -7.06
C ILE A 118 -4.51 8.42 -5.58
N ILE A 119 -3.23 8.37 -5.18
CA ILE A 119 -2.80 8.63 -3.82
C ILE A 119 -3.14 10.07 -3.41
N ASN A 120 -2.88 11.04 -4.28
CA ASN A 120 -3.15 12.46 -4.03
C ASN A 120 -4.65 12.77 -3.93
N GLN A 121 -5.49 12.11 -4.73
CA GLN A 121 -6.95 12.23 -4.63
C GLN A 121 -7.45 11.72 -3.27
N LEU A 122 -6.94 10.58 -2.77
CA LEU A 122 -7.27 10.08 -1.42
C LEU A 122 -6.85 11.08 -0.34
N ILE A 123 -5.67 11.70 -0.47
CA ILE A 123 -5.20 12.73 0.47
C ILE A 123 -6.14 13.93 0.46
N SER A 124 -6.51 14.45 -0.71
CA SER A 124 -7.44 15.59 -0.84
C SER A 124 -8.79 15.29 -0.20
N THR A 125 -9.33 14.09 -0.45
CA THR A 125 -10.59 13.64 0.18
C THR A 125 -10.50 13.66 1.71
N CYS A 126 -9.33 13.27 2.28
CA CYS A 126 -9.11 13.32 3.72
C CYS A 126 -9.04 14.75 4.26
N GLU A 127 -8.54 15.70 3.49
CA GLU A 127 -8.44 17.10 3.88
C GLU A 127 -9.82 17.78 3.89
N GLU A 128 -10.66 17.46 2.93
CA GLU A 128 -11.95 18.11 2.70
C GLU A 128 -13.11 17.55 3.54
N ALA A 129 -13.06 16.29 3.87
CA ALA A 129 -14.16 15.57 4.52
C ALA A 129 -13.81 15.08 5.93
N SER A 130 -14.84 14.88 6.76
CA SER A 130 -14.71 14.33 8.11
C SER A 130 -14.90 12.80 8.17
N GLN A 131 -14.93 12.12 7.01
CA GLN A 131 -15.13 10.67 6.89
C GLN A 131 -14.04 9.87 7.62
N ASP A 132 -14.38 8.64 8.05
CA ASP A 132 -13.45 7.73 8.72
C ASP A 132 -12.38 7.18 7.77
N TYR A 133 -12.76 7.01 6.50
CA TYR A 133 -11.87 6.49 5.47
C TYR A 133 -12.17 7.06 4.09
N ALA A 134 -11.21 6.92 3.17
CA ALA A 134 -11.42 7.08 1.75
C ALA A 134 -10.87 5.86 1.01
N ALA A 135 -11.56 5.44 -0.04
CA ALA A 135 -11.23 4.24 -0.78
C ALA A 135 -11.45 4.44 -2.28
N VAL A 136 -10.79 3.63 -3.08
CA VAL A 136 -11.09 3.52 -4.49
C VAL A 136 -12.13 2.42 -4.69
N LYS A 137 -13.12 2.69 -5.55
CA LYS A 137 -14.08 1.69 -6.01
C LYS A 137 -13.64 1.14 -7.36
N GLY A 138 -13.36 -0.15 -7.41
CA GLY A 138 -13.11 -0.91 -8.62
C GLY A 138 -13.96 -2.18 -8.62
N GLY A 139 -14.64 -2.48 -9.75
CA GLY A 139 -15.51 -3.66 -9.87
C GLY A 139 -16.60 -3.77 -8.80
N GLY A 140 -17.08 -2.65 -8.25
CA GLY A 140 -18.07 -2.61 -7.17
C GLY A 140 -17.52 -2.90 -5.76
N ASN A 141 -16.22 -3.15 -5.63
CA ASN A 141 -15.56 -3.46 -4.37
C ASN A 141 -14.59 -2.35 -3.93
N LEU A 142 -14.35 -2.26 -2.61
CA LEU A 142 -13.28 -1.41 -2.08
C LEU A 142 -11.93 -2.04 -2.41
N GLN A 143 -11.03 -1.27 -2.99
CA GLN A 143 -9.68 -1.71 -3.37
C GLN A 143 -8.62 -0.84 -2.69
N PRO A 144 -7.43 -1.38 -2.34
CA PRO A 144 -6.28 -0.56 -2.05
C PRO A 144 -5.89 0.27 -3.31
N PRO A 145 -5.37 1.49 -3.11
CA PRO A 145 -4.99 2.10 -1.84
C PRO A 145 -6.20 2.56 -1.01
N LEU A 146 -6.10 2.39 0.32
CA LEU A 146 -7.14 2.76 1.28
C LEU A 146 -6.58 3.81 2.25
N LEU A 147 -7.21 4.98 2.30
CA LEU A 147 -6.92 5.98 3.34
C LEU A 147 -7.76 5.67 4.57
N LEU A 148 -7.10 5.61 5.73
CA LEU A 148 -7.71 5.27 7.01
C LEU A 148 -7.28 6.31 8.04
N ARG A 149 -8.24 6.95 8.71
CA ARG A 149 -7.96 7.96 9.74
C ARG A 149 -7.56 7.32 11.06
N LYS A 150 -6.86 8.10 11.88
CA LYS A 150 -6.30 7.70 13.17
C LYS A 150 -7.33 7.06 14.12
N GLN A 151 -8.59 7.51 14.09
CA GLN A 151 -9.63 6.90 14.91
C GLN A 151 -9.87 5.42 14.62
N LEU A 152 -9.49 4.93 13.43
CA LEU A 152 -9.58 3.51 13.07
C LEU A 152 -8.37 2.68 13.53
N PHE A 153 -7.25 3.30 13.94
CA PHE A 153 -6.01 2.60 14.30
C PHE A 153 -6.22 1.55 15.39
N PRO A 154 -6.93 1.83 16.49
CA PRO A 154 -7.19 0.82 17.52
C PRO A 154 -7.90 -0.43 16.97
N ARG A 155 -8.85 -0.25 16.06
CA ARG A 155 -9.61 -1.34 15.45
C ARG A 155 -8.78 -2.13 14.44
N LEU A 156 -7.98 -1.44 13.62
CA LEU A 156 -7.05 -2.06 12.66
C LEU A 156 -6.02 -2.94 13.38
N LYS A 157 -5.52 -2.51 14.53
CA LYS A 157 -4.59 -3.28 15.38
C LYS A 157 -5.20 -4.56 15.98
N GLN A 158 -6.53 -4.68 16.02
CA GLN A 158 -7.23 -5.88 16.51
C GLN A 158 -7.47 -6.93 15.44
N LEU A 159 -7.23 -6.64 14.17
CA LEU A 159 -7.35 -7.61 13.08
C LEU A 159 -6.41 -8.80 13.30
N LYS A 160 -6.80 -9.98 12.80
CA LYS A 160 -6.05 -11.23 12.96
C LYS A 160 -6.02 -12.02 11.65
N GLY A 161 -4.96 -12.84 11.48
CA GLY A 161 -4.78 -13.70 10.32
C GLY A 161 -4.68 -12.90 9.02
N ASP A 162 -5.30 -13.36 7.97
CA ASP A 162 -5.24 -12.73 6.62
C ASP A 162 -6.25 -11.58 6.43
N LYS A 163 -6.86 -11.09 7.52
CA LYS A 163 -7.76 -9.95 7.44
C LYS A 163 -6.97 -8.66 7.25
N GLY A 164 -7.09 -8.05 6.06
CA GLY A 164 -6.57 -6.71 5.78
C GLY A 164 -7.56 -5.61 6.13
N ALA A 165 -7.19 -4.35 5.86
CA ALA A 165 -8.00 -3.17 6.16
C ALA A 165 -9.42 -3.23 5.55
N ARG A 166 -9.58 -3.82 4.35
CA ARG A 166 -10.89 -4.01 3.71
C ARG A 166 -11.89 -4.78 4.56
N SER A 167 -11.42 -5.73 5.36
CA SER A 167 -12.31 -6.55 6.19
C SER A 167 -12.97 -5.73 7.31
N LEU A 168 -12.28 -4.72 7.84
CA LEU A 168 -12.85 -3.77 8.79
C LEU A 168 -13.95 -2.93 8.14
N LEU A 169 -13.68 -2.40 6.94
CA LEU A 169 -14.60 -1.50 6.24
C LEU A 169 -15.87 -2.20 5.74
N ARG A 170 -15.77 -3.49 5.38
CA ARG A 170 -16.92 -4.29 4.95
C ARG A 170 -17.80 -4.78 6.11
N GLY A 171 -17.26 -4.85 7.29
CA GLY A 171 -17.93 -5.42 8.48
C GLY A 171 -18.62 -4.39 9.36
N ASP A 172 -18.62 -3.11 8.98
CA ASP A 172 -19.17 -2.05 9.82
C ASP A 172 -19.83 -0.93 9.00
N ASP A 173 -21.13 -1.00 8.88
CA ASP A 173 -21.94 -0.01 8.17
C ASP A 173 -22.03 1.36 8.88
N SER A 174 -21.55 1.45 10.12
CA SER A 174 -21.48 2.72 10.86
C SER A 174 -20.33 3.62 10.40
N LEU A 175 -19.32 3.05 9.71
CA LEU A 175 -18.18 3.81 9.21
C LEU A 175 -18.55 4.64 7.98
N GLN A 176 -18.21 5.92 8.05
CA GLN A 176 -18.47 6.83 6.94
C GLN A 176 -17.25 6.86 6.00
N GLY A 177 -17.47 6.57 4.73
CA GLY A 177 -16.45 6.53 3.71
C GLY A 177 -16.71 7.46 2.54
N SER A 178 -15.63 8.05 2.03
CA SER A 178 -15.63 8.71 0.72
C SER A 178 -15.05 7.78 -0.33
N PHE A 179 -15.50 7.93 -1.57
CA PHE A 179 -15.10 7.05 -2.66
C PHE A 179 -14.59 7.84 -3.84
N ILE A 180 -13.45 7.38 -4.37
CA ILE A 180 -12.92 7.84 -5.63
C ILE A 180 -13.31 6.80 -6.68
N SER A 181 -13.93 7.24 -7.77
CA SER A 181 -14.21 6.40 -8.93
C SER A 181 -13.07 6.55 -9.93
N GLN A 182 -12.43 5.45 -10.27
CA GLN A 182 -11.49 5.37 -11.38
C GLN A 182 -12.15 4.65 -12.54
N GLY A 183 -12.01 5.20 -13.74
CA GLY A 183 -12.64 4.66 -14.95
C GLY A 183 -12.01 3.36 -15.47
N ASN A 184 -10.89 2.93 -14.91
CA ASN A 184 -10.18 1.72 -15.31
C ASN A 184 -9.83 0.87 -14.06
N ASP A 185 -10.41 -0.32 -13.97
CA ASP A 185 -10.19 -1.27 -12.88
C ASP A 185 -8.78 -1.92 -12.92
N GLU A 186 -8.07 -1.81 -14.04
CA GLU A 186 -6.70 -2.36 -14.19
C GLU A 186 -5.71 -1.76 -13.21
N PHE A 187 -5.94 -0.53 -12.72
CA PHE A 187 -5.09 0.09 -11.70
C PHE A 187 -4.95 -0.75 -10.42
N PHE A 188 -5.93 -1.60 -10.12
CA PHE A 188 -6.00 -2.36 -8.88
C PHE A 188 -5.66 -3.84 -9.06
N TYR A 189 -5.08 -4.19 -10.20
CA TYR A 189 -4.73 -5.56 -10.53
C TYR A 189 -3.53 -6.03 -9.72
N ASP A 190 -3.73 -7.13 -8.96
CA ASP A 190 -2.67 -7.78 -8.18
C ASP A 190 -1.86 -8.69 -9.11
N ILE A 191 -0.55 -8.55 -9.11
CA ILE A 191 0.34 -9.45 -9.87
C ILE A 191 0.66 -10.66 -8.99
N ASP A 192 -0.10 -11.74 -9.13
CA ASP A 192 -0.01 -12.94 -8.30
C ASP A 192 0.56 -14.17 -9.01
N THR A 193 0.43 -14.22 -10.35
CA THR A 193 0.85 -15.35 -11.19
C THR A 193 1.83 -14.91 -12.28
N LYS A 194 2.44 -15.88 -12.96
CA LYS A 194 3.28 -15.59 -14.13
C LYS A 194 2.48 -15.00 -15.29
N GLU A 195 1.24 -15.41 -15.43
CA GLU A 195 0.29 -14.90 -16.41
C GLU A 195 -0.02 -13.43 -16.16
N ASP A 196 -0.28 -13.03 -14.90
CA ASP A 196 -0.48 -11.63 -14.52
C ASP A 196 0.74 -10.79 -14.86
N TYR A 197 1.93 -11.31 -14.57
CA TYR A 197 3.17 -10.61 -14.87
C TYR A 197 3.40 -10.46 -16.38
N GLN A 198 3.11 -11.47 -17.18
CA GLN A 198 3.20 -11.38 -18.63
C GLN A 198 2.20 -10.36 -19.19
N TRP A 199 0.97 -10.38 -18.70
CA TRP A 199 -0.04 -9.39 -19.04
C TRP A 199 0.47 -7.95 -18.75
N LEU A 200 1.02 -7.72 -17.55
CA LEU A 200 1.58 -6.43 -17.17
C LEU A 200 2.63 -5.93 -18.17
N LEU A 201 3.58 -6.79 -18.56
CA LEU A 201 4.66 -6.43 -19.50
C LEU A 201 4.16 -6.13 -20.92
N GLN A 202 3.03 -6.72 -21.34
CA GLN A 202 2.44 -6.52 -22.65
C GLN A 202 1.54 -5.28 -22.71
N THR A 203 0.87 -4.96 -21.60
CA THR A 203 -0.17 -3.93 -21.53
C THR A 203 0.38 -2.57 -21.14
N VAL A 204 1.45 -2.52 -20.34
CA VAL A 204 1.98 -1.29 -19.75
C VAL A 204 3.36 -0.96 -20.33
N SER A 205 3.49 0.25 -20.87
CA SER A 205 4.80 0.85 -21.21
C SER A 205 5.35 1.57 -19.97
N PHE A 206 6.47 1.11 -19.46
CA PHE A 206 7.14 1.65 -18.26
C PHE A 206 8.20 2.69 -18.60
#